data_6ec2ecaa195dcaee49be33ec03784da1
#
_entry.id   6ec2ecaa195dcaee49be33ec03784da1
#
_cell.length_a   1.000
_cell.length_b   1.000
_cell.length_c   1.000
_cell.angle_alpha   90.00
_cell.angle_beta   90.00
_cell.angle_gamma   90.00
#
_symmetry.space_group_name_H-M   'P 1'
#
loop_
_entity.id
_entity.type
_entity.pdbx_description
1 polymer ?
#
loop_
_entity_poly.entity_id
_entity_poly.type
_entity_poly.pdbx_seq_one_letter_code
_entity_poly.pdbx_strand_id
1 'polypeptide(L)'
;MSETVEAIDTEQAGADTEASAPSGAELLVREGDIAGDYLERLLDLLDYDGDIDLDVEAGRAVVSIDGGEDLEKLVGNRGQVLEALQELTRLAVQQETGTRSRLMLDIAGWRAGRREELRELGRSTAESVLQSGERVRLQPMSPFERKVVHDAVAAVDGVHSESEGEEPKRRVVVIPDNED
;
A
#
# COMPACT_ATOMS: atom_id res chain seq x y z
N MET A 1 -67.56 -14.72 47.71
CA MET A 1 -66.15 -14.76 48.05
C MET A 1 -65.41 -14.86 46.72
N SER A 2 -65.01 -13.74 46.21
CA SER A 2 -64.33 -13.66 44.91
C SER A 2 -62.90 -13.31 45.18
N GLU A 3 -61.99 -14.18 44.80
CA GLU A 3 -60.54 -13.90 44.81
C GLU A 3 -60.10 -13.60 43.39
N THR A 4 -59.70 -12.35 43.22
CA THR A 4 -59.12 -11.83 42.01
C THR A 4 -57.62 -12.14 42.02
N VAL A 5 -57.15 -12.93 41.04
CA VAL A 5 -55.72 -13.21 40.86
C VAL A 5 -55.19 -12.16 39.87
N GLU A 6 -54.30 -11.26 40.36
CA GLU A 6 -53.55 -10.33 39.54
C GLU A 6 -52.48 -11.04 38.73
N ALA A 7 -52.53 -10.87 37.40
CA ALA A 7 -51.49 -11.28 36.47
C ALA A 7 -50.33 -10.27 36.50
N ILE A 8 -49.15 -10.74 36.86
CA ILE A 8 -47.92 -9.96 36.80
C ILE A 8 -47.40 -10.08 35.36
N ASP A 9 -47.50 -8.95 34.63
CA ASP A 9 -46.95 -8.76 33.31
C ASP A 9 -45.42 -8.52 33.46
N THR A 10 -44.63 -9.49 33.06
CA THR A 10 -43.16 -9.37 33.04
C THR A 10 -42.77 -8.94 31.63
N GLU A 11 -42.69 -7.65 31.45
CA GLU A 11 -42.11 -7.03 30.27
C GLU A 11 -40.60 -7.32 30.21
N GLN A 12 -40.25 -8.28 29.38
CA GLN A 12 -38.85 -8.62 29.06
C GLN A 12 -38.40 -7.70 27.93
N ALA A 13 -37.78 -6.56 28.31
CA ALA A 13 -37.10 -5.70 27.37
C ALA A 13 -35.85 -6.42 26.86
N GLY A 14 -35.99 -7.09 25.73
CA GLY A 14 -34.88 -7.53 24.92
C GLY A 14 -34.22 -6.33 24.28
N ALA A 15 -33.12 -5.86 24.85
CA ALA A 15 -32.24 -4.92 24.18
C ALA A 15 -31.45 -5.67 23.10
N ASP A 16 -32.00 -5.74 21.90
CA ASP A 16 -31.25 -6.08 20.68
C ASP A 16 -30.28 -4.92 20.42
N THR A 17 -29.05 -5.08 20.89
CA THR A 17 -27.94 -4.23 20.48
C THR A 17 -27.61 -4.62 19.04
N GLU A 18 -28.29 -4.03 18.07
CA GLU A 18 -27.85 -4.07 16.68
C GLU A 18 -26.43 -3.49 16.62
N ALA A 19 -25.46 -4.38 16.45
CA ALA A 19 -24.08 -3.99 16.17
C ALA A 19 -24.09 -3.24 14.83
N SER A 20 -24.10 -1.92 14.90
CA SER A 20 -23.93 -1.05 13.73
C SER A 20 -22.68 -1.47 12.98
N ALA A 21 -22.79 -1.65 11.66
CA ALA A 21 -21.62 -1.91 10.83
C ALA A 21 -20.57 -0.81 11.08
N PRO A 22 -19.29 -1.18 11.24
CA PRO A 22 -18.24 -0.20 11.57
C PRO A 22 -18.19 0.91 10.54
N SER A 23 -18.01 2.15 10.99
CA SER A 23 -17.78 3.27 10.08
C SER A 23 -16.54 3.02 9.22
N GLY A 24 -16.44 3.66 8.06
CA GLY A 24 -15.28 3.48 7.18
C GLY A 24 -13.95 3.78 7.89
N ALA A 25 -13.93 4.73 8.83
CA ALA A 25 -12.74 5.05 9.63
C ALA A 25 -12.41 3.95 10.64
N GLU A 26 -13.40 3.41 11.34
CA GLU A 26 -13.22 2.30 12.28
C GLU A 26 -12.73 1.03 11.57
N LEU A 27 -13.21 0.79 10.34
CA LEU A 27 -12.72 -0.31 9.52
C LEU A 27 -11.24 -0.15 9.19
N LEU A 28 -10.79 1.06 8.83
CA LEU A 28 -9.37 1.32 8.50
C LEU A 28 -8.45 1.15 9.72
N VAL A 29 -8.88 1.59 10.89
CA VAL A 29 -8.14 1.35 12.16
C VAL A 29 -8.03 -0.14 12.41
N ARG A 30 -9.15 -0.88 12.32
CA ARG A 30 -9.16 -2.33 12.48
C ARG A 30 -8.28 -3.05 11.45
N GLU A 31 -8.25 -2.59 10.19
CA GLU A 31 -7.33 -3.13 9.17
C GLU A 31 -5.86 -2.93 9.59
N GLY A 32 -5.53 -1.77 10.15
CA GLY A 32 -4.21 -1.46 10.69
C GLY A 32 -3.82 -2.39 11.84
N ASP A 33 -4.71 -2.55 12.83
CA ASP A 33 -4.48 -3.42 13.99
C ASP A 33 -4.22 -4.87 13.59
N ILE A 34 -5.07 -5.44 12.71
CA ILE A 34 -4.89 -6.81 12.21
C ILE A 34 -3.57 -6.96 11.44
N ALA A 35 -3.22 -5.96 10.63
CA ALA A 35 -1.97 -5.97 9.89
C ALA A 35 -0.75 -5.88 10.82
N GLY A 36 -0.82 -5.01 11.84
CA GLY A 36 0.20 -4.89 12.87
C GLY A 36 0.43 -6.21 13.60
N ASP A 37 -0.63 -6.82 14.12
CA ASP A 37 -0.55 -8.13 14.79
C ASP A 37 0.07 -9.22 13.90
N TYR A 38 -0.28 -9.23 12.60
CA TYR A 38 0.28 -10.18 11.65
C TYR A 38 1.77 -9.97 11.42
N LEU A 39 2.19 -8.71 11.27
CA LEU A 39 3.58 -8.35 11.02
C LEU A 39 4.45 -8.49 12.27
N GLU A 40 3.93 -8.16 13.46
CA GLU A 40 4.61 -8.39 14.74
C GLU A 40 4.96 -9.86 14.93
N ARG A 41 3.98 -10.75 14.71
CA ARG A 41 4.24 -12.21 14.75
C ARG A 41 5.28 -12.66 13.73
N LEU A 42 5.31 -12.05 12.55
CA LEU A 42 6.33 -12.36 11.55
C LEU A 42 7.72 -11.92 12.00
N LEU A 43 7.86 -10.71 12.54
CA LEU A 43 9.13 -10.21 13.08
C LEU A 43 9.63 -11.10 14.21
N ASP A 44 8.75 -11.48 15.16
CA ASP A 44 9.06 -12.40 16.25
C ASP A 44 9.57 -13.75 15.74
N LEU A 45 8.92 -14.33 14.72
CA LEU A 45 9.33 -15.62 14.14
C LEU A 45 10.68 -15.55 13.42
N LEU A 46 11.05 -14.38 12.92
CA LEU A 46 12.32 -14.16 12.23
C LEU A 46 13.44 -13.71 13.19
N ASP A 47 13.10 -13.38 14.43
CA ASP A 47 13.99 -12.76 15.42
C ASP A 47 14.57 -11.42 14.87
N TYR A 48 13.68 -10.61 14.27
CA TYR A 48 14.00 -9.29 13.75
C TYR A 48 13.45 -8.21 14.63
N ASP A 49 14.29 -7.21 14.93
CA ASP A 49 13.88 -6.01 15.65
C ASP A 49 13.22 -5.02 14.68
N GLY A 50 12.08 -4.44 15.10
CA GLY A 50 11.39 -3.41 14.32
C GLY A 50 10.21 -2.83 15.10
N ASP A 51 10.05 -1.52 15.01
CA ASP A 51 8.93 -0.78 15.57
C ASP A 51 7.84 -0.64 14.50
N ILE A 52 6.62 -1.01 14.84
CA ILE A 52 5.47 -0.94 13.92
C ILE A 52 4.64 0.30 14.25
N ASP A 53 4.51 1.19 13.29
CA ASP A 53 3.63 2.35 13.34
C ASP A 53 2.41 2.15 12.45
N LEU A 54 1.23 2.52 12.98
CA LEU A 54 -0.04 2.43 12.29
C LEU A 54 -0.62 3.83 12.04
N ASP A 55 -1.04 4.10 10.80
CA ASP A 55 -1.66 5.36 10.42
C ASP A 55 -2.80 5.15 9.41
N VAL A 56 -3.59 6.18 9.19
CA VAL A 56 -4.65 6.21 8.16
C VAL A 56 -4.44 7.40 7.25
N GLU A 57 -3.98 7.14 6.03
CA GLU A 57 -3.70 8.15 5.03
C GLU A 57 -4.55 7.94 3.76
N ALA A 58 -5.10 9.03 3.23
CA ALA A 58 -5.83 9.03 1.97
C ALA A 58 -6.90 7.90 1.87
N GLY A 59 -7.57 7.59 2.98
CA GLY A 59 -8.64 6.60 3.04
C GLY A 59 -8.16 5.15 2.93
N ARG A 60 -6.97 4.86 3.46
CA ARG A 60 -6.41 3.50 3.59
C ARG A 60 -5.56 3.40 4.85
N ALA A 61 -5.47 2.21 5.40
CA ALA A 61 -4.52 1.92 6.47
C ALA A 61 -3.09 1.93 5.91
N VAL A 62 -2.17 2.50 6.67
CA VAL A 62 -0.73 2.54 6.39
C VAL A 62 -0.01 1.90 7.57
N VAL A 63 0.85 0.94 7.29
CA VAL A 63 1.69 0.29 8.29
C VAL A 63 3.14 0.54 7.91
N SER A 64 3.91 1.07 8.83
CA SER A 64 5.34 1.31 8.65
C SER A 64 6.11 0.48 9.66
N ILE A 65 7.22 -0.13 9.22
CA ILE A 65 8.14 -0.86 10.09
C ILE A 65 9.49 -0.18 10.00
N ASP A 66 9.96 0.36 11.12
CA ASP A 66 11.26 1.01 11.22
C ASP A 66 12.12 0.34 12.31
N GLY A 67 13.44 0.42 12.21
CA GLY A 67 14.35 -0.10 13.24
C GLY A 67 15.50 -0.94 12.71
N GLY A 68 15.57 -2.21 13.08
CA GLY A 68 16.72 -3.10 12.92
C GLY A 68 17.34 -3.22 11.52
N GLU A 69 18.63 -3.53 11.46
CA GLU A 69 19.37 -3.70 10.20
C GLU A 69 18.84 -4.85 9.33
N ASP A 70 18.19 -5.83 9.94
CA ASP A 70 17.64 -7.01 9.24
C ASP A 70 16.39 -6.69 8.41
N LEU A 71 15.74 -5.55 8.63
CA LEU A 71 14.55 -5.12 7.87
C LEU A 71 14.80 -4.97 6.37
N GLU A 72 16.02 -4.67 5.94
CA GLU A 72 16.38 -4.63 4.53
C GLU A 72 16.12 -5.95 3.81
N LYS A 73 16.19 -7.08 4.52
CA LYS A 73 15.87 -8.41 3.97
C LYS A 73 14.39 -8.55 3.63
N LEU A 74 13.51 -7.85 4.38
CA LEU A 74 12.07 -7.79 4.14
C LEU A 74 11.70 -6.83 3.00
N VAL A 75 12.59 -5.94 2.64
CA VAL A 75 12.45 -5.12 1.43
C VAL A 75 12.84 -5.94 0.21
N GLY A 76 13.99 -6.60 0.26
CA GLY A 76 14.52 -7.41 -0.82
C GLY A 76 14.96 -6.60 -2.05
N ASN A 77 15.35 -7.32 -3.10
CA ASN A 77 15.82 -6.67 -4.31
C ASN A 77 14.69 -5.83 -4.96
N ARG A 78 14.90 -4.52 -5.07
CA ARG A 78 13.95 -3.55 -5.62
C ARG A 78 12.56 -3.59 -4.99
N GLY A 79 12.46 -3.93 -3.70
CA GLY A 79 11.19 -3.99 -2.99
C GLY A 79 10.31 -5.21 -3.31
N GLN A 80 10.85 -6.26 -3.94
CA GLN A 80 10.06 -7.44 -4.32
C GLN A 80 9.53 -8.20 -3.11
N VAL A 81 10.33 -8.31 -2.04
CA VAL A 81 9.88 -8.96 -0.81
C VAL A 81 8.82 -8.10 -0.12
N LEU A 82 9.03 -6.79 -0.06
CA LEU A 82 8.06 -5.83 0.48
C LEU A 82 6.70 -5.91 -0.24
N GLU A 83 6.69 -5.97 -1.57
CA GLU A 83 5.46 -6.10 -2.36
C GLU A 83 4.75 -7.43 -2.07
N ALA A 84 5.48 -8.54 -1.99
CA ALA A 84 4.92 -9.84 -1.66
C ALA A 84 4.37 -9.87 -0.22
N LEU A 85 5.10 -9.30 0.72
CA LEU A 85 4.67 -9.20 2.12
C LEU A 85 3.43 -8.33 2.26
N GLN A 86 3.36 -7.22 1.55
CA GLN A 86 2.16 -6.37 1.51
C GLN A 86 0.92 -7.16 1.03
N GLU A 87 1.05 -7.96 -0.03
CA GLU A 87 -0.07 -8.77 -0.52
C GLU A 87 -0.48 -9.85 0.49
N LEU A 88 0.46 -10.50 1.17
CA LEU A 88 0.17 -11.45 2.24
C LEU A 88 -0.55 -10.78 3.42
N THR A 89 -0.09 -9.61 3.83
CA THR A 89 -0.73 -8.81 4.89
C THR A 89 -2.16 -8.42 4.50
N ARG A 90 -2.38 -7.97 3.27
CA ARG A 90 -3.72 -7.67 2.75
C ARG A 90 -4.64 -8.87 2.76
N LEU A 91 -4.13 -10.07 2.43
CA LEU A 91 -4.90 -11.31 2.48
C LEU A 91 -5.25 -11.69 3.92
N ALA A 92 -4.34 -11.53 4.88
CA ALA A 92 -4.61 -11.75 6.29
C ALA A 92 -5.71 -10.80 6.80
N VAL A 93 -5.62 -9.51 6.48
CA VAL A 93 -6.66 -8.53 6.82
C VAL A 93 -7.99 -8.87 6.17
N GLN A 94 -8.00 -9.26 4.89
CA GLN A 94 -9.22 -9.66 4.19
C GLN A 94 -9.86 -10.90 4.81
N GLN A 95 -9.09 -11.85 5.30
CA GLN A 95 -9.60 -13.05 5.96
C GLN A 95 -10.36 -12.70 7.25
N GLU A 96 -9.88 -11.71 8.01
CA GLU A 96 -10.48 -11.28 9.28
C GLU A 96 -11.65 -10.29 9.10
N THR A 97 -11.56 -9.41 8.09
CA THR A 97 -12.56 -8.36 7.86
C THR A 97 -13.65 -8.74 6.85
N GLY A 98 -13.40 -9.77 6.03
CA GLY A 98 -14.28 -10.15 4.92
C GLY A 98 -14.26 -9.19 3.73
N THR A 99 -13.48 -8.10 3.79
CA THR A 99 -13.40 -7.07 2.75
C THR A 99 -11.99 -6.95 2.19
N ARG A 100 -11.88 -6.62 0.88
CA ARG A 100 -10.57 -6.41 0.25
C ARG A 100 -9.92 -5.14 0.78
N SER A 101 -8.79 -5.29 1.46
CA SER A 101 -8.02 -4.18 1.98
C SER A 101 -7.15 -3.51 0.88
N ARG A 102 -6.99 -2.18 0.98
CA ARG A 102 -6.05 -1.38 0.20
C ARG A 102 -4.88 -0.88 1.05
N LEU A 103 -4.63 -1.56 2.15
CA LEU A 103 -3.52 -1.27 3.06
C LEU A 103 -2.21 -1.06 2.31
N MET A 104 -1.41 -0.13 2.77
CA MET A 104 -0.03 0.10 2.32
C MET A 104 0.93 -0.31 3.43
N LEU A 105 1.95 -1.08 3.06
CA LEU A 105 3.08 -1.43 3.92
C LEU A 105 4.31 -0.68 3.42
N ASP A 106 5.05 -0.05 4.33
CA ASP A 106 6.41 0.45 4.09
C ASP A 106 7.38 -0.15 5.11
N ILE A 107 8.62 -0.31 4.73
CA ILE A 107 9.68 -0.85 5.60
C ILE A 107 10.91 0.03 5.44
N ALA A 108 11.41 0.55 6.56
CA ALA A 108 12.61 1.39 6.65
C ALA A 108 12.56 2.61 5.68
N GLY A 109 11.38 3.18 5.46
CA GLY A 109 11.20 4.33 4.57
C GLY A 109 11.56 4.06 3.10
N TRP A 110 11.64 2.78 2.69
CA TRP A 110 12.11 2.36 1.37
C TRP A 110 11.34 3.02 0.23
N ARG A 111 10.01 3.16 0.36
CA ARG A 111 9.18 3.74 -0.71
C ARG A 111 9.50 5.22 -0.96
N ALA A 112 9.86 5.97 0.07
CA ALA A 112 10.24 7.37 -0.06
C ALA A 112 11.59 7.50 -0.79
N GLY A 113 12.61 6.76 -0.36
CA GLY A 113 13.92 6.70 -1.02
C GLY A 113 13.80 6.24 -2.47
N ARG A 114 13.05 5.16 -2.72
CA ARG A 114 12.85 4.63 -4.07
C ARG A 114 12.14 5.63 -5.00
N ARG A 115 11.18 6.37 -4.47
CA ARG A 115 10.49 7.43 -5.24
C ARG A 115 11.45 8.51 -5.68
N GLU A 116 12.39 8.91 -4.85
CA GLU A 116 13.38 9.94 -5.20
C GLU A 116 14.36 9.44 -6.26
N GLU A 117 14.88 8.23 -6.13
CA GLU A 117 15.70 7.59 -7.17
C GLU A 117 15.00 7.54 -8.54
N LEU A 118 13.71 7.19 -8.53
CA LEU A 118 12.93 7.07 -9.77
C LEU A 118 12.60 8.44 -10.38
N ARG A 119 12.41 9.48 -9.57
CA ARG A 119 12.27 10.85 -10.05
C ARG A 119 13.53 11.32 -10.75
N GLU A 120 14.67 11.08 -10.13
CA GLU A 120 15.96 11.44 -10.72
C GLU A 120 16.23 10.64 -12.01
N LEU A 121 15.92 9.34 -12.01
CA LEU A 121 16.00 8.50 -13.22
C LEU A 121 15.12 9.05 -14.34
N GLY A 122 13.87 9.41 -14.05
CA GLY A 122 12.94 9.98 -15.03
C GLY A 122 13.45 11.28 -15.61
N ARG A 123 13.91 12.20 -14.75
CA ARG A 123 14.44 13.50 -15.15
C ARG A 123 15.71 13.37 -16.01
N SER A 124 16.70 12.64 -15.54
CA SER A 124 17.97 12.46 -16.26
C SER A 124 17.78 11.74 -17.60
N THR A 125 16.83 10.77 -17.66
CA THR A 125 16.48 10.11 -18.93
C THR A 125 15.81 11.09 -19.88
N ALA A 126 14.88 11.92 -19.42
CA ALA A 126 14.21 12.93 -20.23
C ALA A 126 15.24 13.95 -20.83
N GLU A 127 16.14 14.44 -20.01
CA GLU A 127 17.23 15.32 -20.45
C GLU A 127 18.14 14.65 -21.49
N SER A 128 18.47 13.37 -21.32
CA SER A 128 19.26 12.60 -22.28
C SER A 128 18.54 12.44 -23.63
N VAL A 129 17.22 12.17 -23.60
CA VAL A 129 16.38 12.05 -24.80
C VAL A 129 16.30 13.39 -25.55
N LEU A 130 16.16 14.52 -24.85
CA LEU A 130 16.20 15.85 -25.45
C LEU A 130 17.51 16.14 -26.16
N GLN A 131 18.64 15.72 -25.59
CA GLN A 131 19.95 15.97 -26.15
C GLN A 131 20.26 15.08 -27.36
N SER A 132 19.85 13.80 -27.29
CA SER A 132 20.15 12.80 -28.34
C SER A 132 19.13 12.76 -29.47
N GLY A 133 17.87 13.14 -29.20
CA GLY A 133 16.75 12.93 -30.11
C GLY A 133 16.34 11.46 -30.24
N GLU A 134 16.91 10.57 -29.45
CA GLU A 134 16.63 9.14 -29.52
C GLU A 134 15.79 8.67 -28.33
N ARG A 135 14.80 7.82 -28.59
CA ARG A 135 13.98 7.21 -27.53
C ARG A 135 14.78 6.28 -26.64
N VAL A 136 14.52 6.30 -25.34
CA VAL A 136 15.18 5.45 -24.35
C VAL A 136 14.16 4.51 -23.68
N ARG A 137 14.48 3.22 -23.64
CA ARG A 137 13.71 2.19 -22.93
C ARG A 137 14.35 1.92 -21.59
N LEU A 138 13.59 2.13 -20.51
CA LEU A 138 14.02 1.81 -19.14
C LEU A 138 13.88 0.31 -18.84
N GLN A 139 14.44 -0.11 -17.72
CA GLN A 139 14.27 -1.48 -17.22
C GLN A 139 12.80 -1.74 -16.84
N PRO A 140 12.35 -3.00 -16.86
CA PRO A 140 11.04 -3.36 -16.31
C PRO A 140 10.91 -2.91 -14.86
N MET A 141 9.73 -2.40 -14.50
CA MET A 141 9.46 -1.88 -13.17
C MET A 141 7.96 -2.01 -12.82
N SER A 142 7.66 -2.00 -11.53
CA SER A 142 6.30 -2.16 -11.02
C SER A 142 5.37 -1.02 -11.47
N PRO A 143 4.03 -1.18 -11.39
CA PRO A 143 3.07 -0.12 -11.73
C PRO A 143 3.29 1.17 -10.92
N PHE A 144 3.66 1.05 -9.64
CA PHE A 144 4.00 2.20 -8.80
C PHE A 144 5.24 2.93 -9.34
N GLU A 145 6.33 2.20 -9.63
CA GLU A 145 7.56 2.78 -10.14
C GLU A 145 7.36 3.46 -11.50
N ARG A 146 6.59 2.82 -12.41
CA ARG A 146 6.27 3.43 -13.70
C ARG A 146 5.52 4.75 -13.56
N LYS A 147 4.57 4.83 -12.61
CA LYS A 147 3.85 6.08 -12.35
C LYS A 147 4.81 7.20 -11.93
N VAL A 148 5.74 6.93 -11.01
CA VAL A 148 6.70 7.93 -10.54
C VAL A 148 7.59 8.43 -11.69
N VAL A 149 8.07 7.53 -12.55
CA VAL A 149 8.88 7.89 -13.72
C VAL A 149 8.07 8.70 -14.73
N HIS A 150 6.81 8.31 -15.02
CA HIS A 150 5.93 9.08 -15.91
C HIS A 150 5.71 10.51 -15.40
N ASP A 151 5.42 10.65 -14.10
CA ASP A 151 5.21 11.96 -13.47
C ASP A 151 6.50 12.83 -13.55
N ALA A 152 7.68 12.21 -13.41
CA ALA A 152 8.95 12.92 -13.53
C ALA A 152 9.27 13.35 -14.96
N VAL A 153 9.01 12.49 -15.96
CA VAL A 153 9.20 12.82 -17.38
C VAL A 153 8.22 13.90 -17.83
N ALA A 154 6.95 13.83 -17.38
CA ALA A 154 5.93 14.82 -17.73
C ALA A 154 6.22 16.25 -17.21
N ALA A 155 7.17 16.40 -16.28
CA ALA A 155 7.65 17.70 -15.80
C ALA A 155 8.73 18.33 -16.70
N VAL A 156 9.16 17.63 -17.75
CA VAL A 156 10.20 18.10 -18.69
C VAL A 156 9.56 18.33 -20.06
N ASP A 157 9.62 19.56 -20.56
CA ASP A 157 9.06 19.93 -21.86
C ASP A 157 9.86 19.29 -23.02
N GLY A 158 9.18 18.91 -24.09
CA GLY A 158 9.79 18.38 -25.31
C GLY A 158 10.01 16.86 -25.30
N VAL A 159 9.49 16.16 -24.29
CA VAL A 159 9.48 14.70 -24.19
C VAL A 159 8.17 14.21 -23.62
N HIS A 160 7.80 13.00 -23.98
CA HIS A 160 6.72 12.25 -23.34
C HIS A 160 7.14 10.81 -23.01
N SER A 161 6.31 10.10 -22.27
CA SER A 161 6.61 8.73 -21.90
C SER A 161 5.41 7.81 -22.08
N GLU A 162 5.68 6.59 -22.52
CA GLU A 162 4.71 5.52 -22.71
C GLU A 162 5.12 4.27 -21.93
N SER A 163 4.15 3.41 -21.59
CA SER A 163 4.42 2.10 -21.00
C SER A 163 4.28 1.00 -22.06
N GLU A 164 5.39 0.31 -22.37
CA GLU A 164 5.43 -0.82 -23.31
C GLU A 164 5.53 -2.16 -22.59
N GLY A 165 4.95 -3.20 -23.22
CA GLY A 165 5.05 -4.59 -22.78
C GLY A 165 3.97 -5.02 -21.80
N GLU A 166 4.05 -6.27 -21.36
CA GLU A 166 3.13 -6.90 -20.41
C GLU A 166 3.85 -7.23 -19.10
N GLU A 167 3.09 -7.28 -17.99
CA GLU A 167 3.65 -7.69 -16.70
C GLU A 167 4.22 -9.12 -16.77
N PRO A 168 5.31 -9.42 -16.12
CA PRO A 168 6.13 -8.58 -15.24
C PRO A 168 7.24 -7.79 -15.98
N LYS A 169 7.26 -7.79 -17.30
CA LYS A 169 8.32 -7.16 -18.13
C LYS A 169 7.94 -5.77 -18.66
N ARG A 170 6.84 -5.20 -18.19
CA ARG A 170 6.38 -3.88 -18.60
C ARG A 170 7.31 -2.78 -18.11
N ARG A 171 7.60 -1.80 -18.99
CA ARG A 171 8.60 -0.75 -18.78
C ARG A 171 8.15 0.60 -19.29
N VAL A 172 8.80 1.65 -18.85
CA VAL A 172 8.63 2.99 -19.40
C VAL A 172 9.59 3.20 -20.57
N VAL A 173 9.10 3.86 -21.61
CA VAL A 173 9.87 4.35 -22.74
C VAL A 173 9.71 5.85 -22.78
N VAL A 174 10.82 6.59 -22.80
CA VAL A 174 10.84 8.05 -22.95
C VAL A 174 11.14 8.39 -24.40
N ILE A 175 10.35 9.28 -24.99
CA ILE A 175 10.30 9.58 -26.42
C ILE A 175 10.38 11.09 -26.58
N PRO A 176 11.21 11.61 -27.52
CA PRO A 176 11.21 13.03 -27.82
C PRO A 176 9.91 13.43 -28.52
N ASP A 177 9.39 14.61 -28.19
CA ASP A 177 8.31 15.20 -28.95
C ASP A 177 8.89 15.64 -30.30
N ASN A 178 8.39 15.05 -31.38
CA ASN A 178 8.79 15.51 -32.71
C ASN A 178 8.16 16.88 -32.92
N GLU A 179 8.99 17.93 -33.05
CA GLU A 179 8.52 19.18 -33.63
C GLU A 179 8.22 18.91 -35.12
N ASP A 180 6.91 18.94 -35.46
CA ASP A 180 6.45 18.95 -36.86
C ASP A 180 6.79 20.30 -37.54
#